data_926ac2de59832c29a1ea6e36bdcf68c0
#
_entry.id   926ac2de59832c29a1ea6e36bdcf68c0
#
_cell.length_a   1.000
_cell.length_b   1.000
_cell.length_c   1.000
_cell.angle_alpha   90.00
_cell.angle_beta   90.00
_cell.angle_gamma   90.00
#
_symmetry.space_group_name_H-M   'P 1'
#
loop_
_entity.id
_entity.type
_entity.pdbx_description
1 polymer ?
#
loop_
_entity_poly.entity_id
_entity_poly.type
_entity_poly.pdbx_seq_one_letter_code
_entity_poly.pdbx_strand_id
1 'polypeptide(L)'
;HNALGDNAYVAAMQGAPNDETQFLLDRFGFQAPTLLTNVRTQVRDIDYDRPPTLGTSVPISHAWAVLREDENLSAVPVTNEDGTLYGMLTAGGIAEKDMESITKPEVRDVPIFNLLSALEGHIINNEEDTFDTISGEVVIALPTPGECLKGVNSGSIVICGQQKDVVDKALEIGASCVIICQGSLSEKYLGLSSKTCIIATP
;
A
#
# COMPACT_ATOMS: atom_id res chain seq x y z
N HIS A 1 30.59 -19.04 -36.59
CA HIS A 1 30.10 -17.71 -36.12
C HIS A 1 31.16 -16.98 -35.29
N ASN A 2 31.77 -17.63 -34.29
CA ASN A 2 32.79 -16.98 -33.44
C ASN A 2 34.01 -16.51 -34.24
N ALA A 3 34.41 -17.24 -35.32
CA ALA A 3 35.48 -16.84 -36.22
C ALA A 3 35.16 -15.56 -37.02
N LEU A 4 33.88 -15.16 -37.09
CA LEU A 4 33.39 -13.92 -37.73
C LEU A 4 33.16 -12.78 -36.72
N GLY A 5 33.57 -12.97 -35.44
CA GLY A 5 33.43 -11.99 -34.38
C GLY A 5 32.05 -11.95 -33.72
N ASP A 6 31.15 -12.89 -33.99
CA ASP A 6 29.85 -13.01 -33.37
C ASP A 6 29.93 -13.94 -32.15
N ASN A 7 29.96 -13.35 -30.96
CA ASN A 7 30.03 -14.06 -29.67
C ASN A 7 28.65 -14.39 -29.10
N ALA A 8 27.57 -14.20 -29.87
CA ALA A 8 26.20 -14.51 -29.41
C ALA A 8 25.91 -16.03 -29.34
N TYR A 9 26.76 -16.86 -29.95
CA TYR A 9 26.55 -18.30 -30.04
C TYR A 9 27.57 -19.08 -29.22
N VAL A 10 27.08 -20.03 -28.45
CA VAL A 10 27.91 -20.97 -27.67
C VAL A 10 27.70 -22.37 -28.21
N ALA A 11 28.81 -23.09 -28.48
CA ALA A 11 28.73 -24.50 -28.85
C ALA A 11 28.21 -25.32 -27.70
N ALA A 12 27.17 -26.14 -27.94
CA ALA A 12 26.54 -26.96 -26.93
C ALA A 12 26.31 -28.39 -27.44
N MET A 13 26.23 -29.34 -26.51
CA MET A 13 25.97 -30.75 -26.78
C MET A 13 24.90 -31.32 -25.84
N GLN A 14 24.14 -32.32 -26.32
CA GLN A 14 23.05 -32.92 -25.55
C GLN A 14 23.49 -34.18 -24.78
N GLY A 15 24.71 -34.66 -24.95
CA GLY A 15 25.28 -35.78 -24.28
C GLY A 15 26.79 -35.65 -24.19
N ALA A 16 27.43 -36.46 -23.36
CA ALA A 16 28.88 -36.50 -23.28
C ALA A 16 29.48 -36.93 -24.62
N PRO A 17 30.63 -36.35 -25.06
CA PRO A 17 31.31 -36.80 -26.24
C PRO A 17 31.71 -38.26 -26.10
N ASN A 18 31.65 -39.01 -27.21
CA ASN A 18 32.21 -40.36 -27.26
C ASN A 18 33.75 -40.30 -27.29
N ASP A 19 34.39 -41.45 -27.11
CA ASP A 19 35.85 -41.52 -27.02
C ASP A 19 36.56 -40.96 -28.27
N GLU A 20 35.98 -41.17 -29.45
CA GLU A 20 36.52 -40.66 -30.72
C GLU A 20 36.45 -39.13 -30.79
N THR A 21 35.30 -38.55 -30.40
CA THR A 21 35.12 -37.09 -30.33
C THR A 21 36.06 -36.48 -29.28
N GLN A 22 36.17 -37.11 -28.11
CA GLN A 22 37.07 -36.62 -27.06
C GLN A 22 38.53 -36.64 -27.56
N PHE A 23 38.97 -37.74 -28.22
CA PHE A 23 40.31 -37.82 -28.80
C PHE A 23 40.58 -36.68 -29.78
N LEU A 24 39.60 -36.35 -30.62
CA LEU A 24 39.77 -35.25 -31.60
C LEU A 24 39.83 -33.88 -30.91
N LEU A 25 39.00 -33.64 -29.90
CA LEU A 25 39.03 -32.40 -29.13
C LEU A 25 40.41 -32.22 -28.46
N ASP A 26 40.91 -33.29 -27.79
CA ASP A 26 42.22 -33.24 -27.14
C ASP A 26 43.38 -33.07 -28.13
N ARG A 27 43.33 -33.75 -29.27
CA ARG A 27 44.40 -33.69 -30.30
C ARG A 27 44.50 -32.30 -30.93
N PHE A 28 43.39 -31.61 -31.11
CA PHE A 28 43.37 -30.30 -31.72
C PHE A 28 43.29 -29.13 -30.72
N GLY A 29 43.28 -29.42 -29.42
CA GLY A 29 43.25 -28.43 -28.36
C GLY A 29 41.94 -27.62 -28.28
N PHE A 30 40.84 -28.22 -28.73
CA PHE A 30 39.52 -27.61 -28.60
C PHE A 30 38.88 -27.92 -27.25
N GLN A 31 38.22 -26.94 -26.69
CA GLN A 31 37.37 -27.18 -25.49
C GLN A 31 36.10 -27.93 -25.90
N ALA A 32 35.66 -28.88 -25.04
CA ALA A 32 34.40 -29.55 -25.26
C ALA A 32 33.25 -28.54 -25.23
N PRO A 33 32.23 -28.72 -26.09
CA PRO A 33 31.03 -27.90 -26.05
C PRO A 33 30.31 -28.00 -24.66
N THR A 34 29.57 -27.01 -24.31
CA THR A 34 28.81 -26.98 -23.04
C THR A 34 27.74 -28.07 -23.05
N LEU A 35 27.72 -28.93 -22.02
CA LEU A 35 26.69 -29.95 -21.90
C LEU A 35 25.35 -29.30 -21.51
N LEU A 36 24.33 -29.47 -22.37
CA LEU A 36 22.97 -29.06 -22.09
C LEU A 36 22.20 -30.21 -21.41
N THR A 37 22.02 -30.09 -20.12
CA THR A 37 21.25 -31.06 -19.32
C THR A 37 19.75 -30.82 -19.33
N ASN A 38 19.34 -29.59 -19.71
CA ASN A 38 17.95 -29.17 -19.72
C ASN A 38 17.73 -28.07 -20.77
N VAL A 39 16.74 -28.25 -21.64
CA VAL A 39 16.27 -27.27 -22.64
C VAL A 39 14.90 -26.67 -22.33
N ARG A 40 14.40 -26.90 -21.09
CA ARG A 40 13.14 -26.30 -20.67
C ARG A 40 13.32 -24.82 -20.43
N THR A 41 12.26 -24.04 -20.70
CA THR A 41 12.19 -22.62 -20.38
C THR A 41 12.58 -22.37 -18.93
N GLN A 42 13.53 -21.48 -18.71
CA GLN A 42 13.97 -21.06 -17.37
C GLN A 42 13.34 -19.70 -17.02
N VAL A 43 13.30 -19.34 -15.75
CA VAL A 43 12.74 -18.07 -15.31
C VAL A 43 13.41 -16.87 -16.01
N ARG A 44 14.71 -16.96 -16.30
CA ARG A 44 15.45 -15.92 -17.03
C ARG A 44 15.05 -15.76 -18.51
N ASP A 45 14.36 -16.77 -19.09
CA ASP A 45 13.95 -16.78 -20.48
C ASP A 45 12.52 -16.25 -20.64
N ILE A 46 11.87 -15.88 -19.53
CA ILE A 46 10.51 -15.35 -19.50
C ILE A 46 10.63 -13.83 -19.54
N ASP A 47 9.93 -13.22 -20.49
CA ASP A 47 9.68 -11.79 -20.45
C ASP A 47 8.64 -11.51 -19.36
N TYR A 48 8.95 -10.59 -18.47
CA TYR A 48 8.10 -10.26 -17.33
C TYR A 48 8.04 -8.75 -17.10
N ASP A 49 6.88 -8.30 -16.68
CA ASP A 49 6.66 -6.91 -16.32
C ASP A 49 7.47 -6.54 -15.07
N ARG A 50 7.95 -5.30 -15.04
CA ARG A 50 8.64 -4.71 -13.89
C ARG A 50 7.82 -3.54 -13.35
N PRO A 51 6.73 -3.83 -12.65
CA PRO A 51 5.90 -2.78 -12.09
C PRO A 51 6.65 -1.98 -11.03
N PRO A 52 6.24 -0.72 -10.79
CA PRO A 52 6.73 0.03 -9.65
C PRO A 52 6.37 -0.69 -8.35
N THR A 53 7.24 -0.61 -7.35
CA THR A 53 6.96 -1.15 -6.01
C THR A 53 6.46 -0.05 -5.08
N LEU A 54 5.56 -0.38 -4.18
CA LEU A 54 5.04 0.53 -3.15
C LEU A 54 5.49 0.06 -1.76
N GLY A 55 5.76 1.01 -0.87
CA GLY A 55 6.02 0.69 0.53
C GLY A 55 4.73 0.40 1.30
N THR A 56 4.83 -0.29 2.44
CA THR A 56 3.68 -0.63 3.31
C THR A 56 2.95 0.57 3.90
N SER A 57 3.61 1.72 4.00
CA SER A 57 3.05 2.97 4.54
C SER A 57 2.30 3.82 3.50
N VAL A 58 2.32 3.41 2.23
CA VAL A 58 1.69 4.18 1.14
C VAL A 58 0.16 4.06 1.23
N PRO A 59 -0.59 5.19 1.18
CA PRO A 59 -2.06 5.16 1.16
C PRO A 59 -2.62 4.39 -0.04
N ILE A 60 -3.75 3.70 0.16
CA ILE A 60 -4.45 2.93 -0.89
C ILE A 60 -4.84 3.83 -2.08
N SER A 61 -5.20 5.09 -1.83
CA SER A 61 -5.50 6.06 -2.88
C SER A 61 -4.35 6.28 -3.86
N HIS A 62 -3.11 6.31 -3.36
CA HIS A 62 -1.92 6.41 -4.21
C HIS A 62 -1.68 5.11 -4.99
N ALA A 63 -1.84 3.95 -4.34
CA ALA A 63 -1.74 2.66 -5.00
C ALA A 63 -2.80 2.50 -6.12
N TRP A 64 -4.01 3.00 -5.89
CA TRP A 64 -5.07 3.05 -6.90
C TRP A 64 -4.69 3.95 -8.09
N ALA A 65 -4.07 5.11 -7.84
CA ALA A 65 -3.58 5.99 -8.90
C ALA A 65 -2.55 5.28 -9.78
N VAL A 66 -1.58 4.58 -9.18
CA VAL A 66 -0.55 3.80 -9.90
C VAL A 66 -1.18 2.71 -10.77
N LEU A 67 -2.17 1.96 -10.26
CA LEU A 67 -2.88 0.92 -11.03
C LEU A 67 -3.69 1.50 -12.20
N ARG A 68 -4.12 2.76 -12.12
CA ARG A 68 -4.88 3.43 -13.19
C ARG A 68 -4.03 4.08 -14.27
N GLU A 69 -2.78 4.43 -13.96
CA GLU A 69 -1.86 5.07 -14.91
C GLU A 69 -1.41 4.11 -16.02
N ASP A 70 -1.33 2.81 -15.73
CA ASP A 70 -0.96 1.78 -16.69
C ASP A 70 -2.05 0.70 -16.78
N GLU A 71 -2.80 0.70 -17.88
CA GLU A 71 -3.89 -0.26 -18.14
C GLU A 71 -3.40 -1.73 -18.22
N ASN A 72 -2.11 -1.95 -18.46
CA ASN A 72 -1.52 -3.29 -18.50
C ASN A 72 -1.14 -3.78 -17.10
N LEU A 73 -1.10 -2.89 -16.11
CA LEU A 73 -0.70 -3.21 -14.76
C LEU A 73 -1.86 -3.82 -13.97
N SER A 74 -1.85 -5.13 -13.79
CA SER A 74 -2.91 -5.86 -13.06
C SER A 74 -2.69 -5.91 -11.55
N ALA A 75 -1.43 -5.74 -11.11
CA ALA A 75 -1.03 -5.81 -9.71
C ALA A 75 0.24 -5.01 -9.44
N VAL A 76 0.36 -4.47 -8.23
CA VAL A 76 1.55 -3.74 -7.75
C VAL A 76 2.16 -4.47 -6.57
N PRO A 77 3.47 -4.80 -6.60
CA PRO A 77 4.16 -5.36 -5.44
C PRO A 77 4.25 -4.35 -4.31
N VAL A 78 3.97 -4.80 -3.09
CA VAL A 78 4.20 -4.03 -1.86
C VAL A 78 5.42 -4.59 -1.15
N THR A 79 6.35 -3.74 -0.78
CA THR A 79 7.63 -4.13 -0.17
C THR A 79 7.79 -3.52 1.22
N ASN A 80 8.49 -4.24 2.09
CA ASN A 80 9.01 -3.74 3.34
C ASN A 80 10.14 -2.73 3.11
N GLU A 81 10.58 -2.04 4.16
CA GLU A 81 11.71 -1.10 4.12
C GLU A 81 13.03 -1.76 3.70
N ASP A 82 13.21 -3.04 3.99
CA ASP A 82 14.38 -3.84 3.59
C ASP A 82 14.31 -4.35 2.13
N GLY A 83 13.26 -3.99 1.38
CA GLY A 83 13.03 -4.40 0.01
C GLY A 83 12.45 -5.81 -0.17
N THR A 84 12.15 -6.53 0.90
CA THR A 84 11.48 -7.83 0.80
C THR A 84 10.01 -7.67 0.42
N LEU A 85 9.47 -8.64 -0.33
CA LEU A 85 8.08 -8.64 -0.74
C LEU A 85 7.17 -8.83 0.48
N TYR A 86 6.30 -7.84 0.74
CA TYR A 86 5.23 -7.92 1.74
C TYR A 86 3.97 -8.58 1.17
N GLY A 87 3.59 -8.21 -0.07
CA GLY A 87 2.40 -8.74 -0.73
C GLY A 87 2.19 -8.13 -2.12
N MET A 88 1.03 -8.43 -2.69
CA MET A 88 0.60 -7.89 -3.99
C MET A 88 -0.71 -7.15 -3.81
N LEU A 89 -0.81 -5.95 -4.37
CA LEU A 89 -2.03 -5.16 -4.38
C LEU A 89 -2.65 -5.20 -5.78
N THR A 90 -3.93 -5.52 -5.86
CA THR A 90 -4.70 -5.57 -7.10
C THR A 90 -5.92 -4.67 -7.03
N ALA A 91 -6.46 -4.25 -8.16
CA ALA A 91 -7.72 -3.49 -8.21
C ALA A 91 -8.87 -4.27 -7.54
N GLY A 92 -8.94 -5.60 -7.75
CA GLY A 92 -9.93 -6.47 -7.11
C GLY A 92 -9.78 -6.51 -5.59
N GLY A 93 -8.55 -6.62 -5.07
CA GLY A 93 -8.29 -6.61 -3.63
C GLY A 93 -8.65 -5.28 -2.97
N ILE A 94 -8.42 -4.15 -3.65
CA ILE A 94 -8.87 -2.83 -3.18
C ILE A 94 -10.40 -2.79 -3.11
N ALA A 95 -11.08 -3.21 -4.19
CA ALA A 95 -12.55 -3.20 -4.24
C ALA A 95 -13.18 -4.12 -3.18
N GLU A 96 -12.62 -5.31 -2.95
CA GLU A 96 -13.06 -6.22 -1.90
C GLU A 96 -12.95 -5.58 -0.52
N LYS A 97 -11.82 -4.91 -0.25
CA LYS A 97 -11.60 -4.23 1.03
C LYS A 97 -12.52 -3.03 1.22
N ASP A 98 -12.79 -2.27 0.16
CA ASP A 98 -13.75 -1.17 0.20
C ASP A 98 -15.16 -1.67 0.52
N MET A 99 -15.58 -2.78 -0.10
CA MET A 99 -16.90 -3.39 0.19
C MET A 99 -17.01 -3.90 1.63
N GLU A 100 -15.94 -4.47 2.19
CA GLU A 100 -15.90 -4.83 3.61
C GLU A 100 -16.02 -3.60 4.51
N SER A 101 -15.34 -2.49 4.18
CA SER A 101 -15.35 -1.27 4.98
C SER A 101 -16.72 -0.58 5.02
N ILE A 102 -17.54 -0.73 3.99
CA ILE A 102 -18.93 -0.26 3.97
C ILE A 102 -19.79 -1.00 5.01
N THR A 103 -19.53 -2.30 5.22
CA THR A 103 -20.29 -3.13 6.14
C THR A 103 -19.78 -3.05 7.60
N LYS A 104 -18.52 -2.73 7.79
CA LYS A 104 -17.85 -2.58 9.10
C LYS A 104 -16.88 -1.40 9.05
N PRO A 105 -17.38 -0.18 9.22
CA PRO A 105 -16.54 1.01 9.15
C PRO A 105 -15.66 1.12 10.40
N GLU A 106 -14.60 0.33 10.47
CA GLU A 106 -13.64 0.31 11.57
C GLU A 106 -12.24 0.62 11.04
N VAL A 107 -11.56 1.50 11.71
CA VAL A 107 -10.16 1.88 11.44
C VAL A 107 -9.29 1.32 12.56
N ARG A 108 -8.15 0.70 12.21
CA ARG A 108 -7.22 0.13 13.18
C ARG A 108 -5.79 0.59 12.88
N ASP A 109 -5.16 1.15 13.90
CA ASP A 109 -3.74 1.53 13.91
C ASP A 109 -3.29 2.33 12.67
N VAL A 110 -4.18 3.22 12.18
CA VAL A 110 -3.85 4.07 11.03
C VAL A 110 -2.96 5.22 11.50
N PRO A 111 -1.76 5.38 10.91
CA PRO A 111 -0.91 6.52 11.21
C PRO A 111 -1.64 7.84 10.96
N ILE A 112 -1.54 8.76 11.92
CA ILE A 112 -2.25 10.05 11.84
C ILE A 112 -1.86 10.83 10.59
N PHE A 113 -0.60 10.76 10.19
CA PHE A 113 -0.09 11.40 8.97
C PHE A 113 -0.85 10.93 7.71
N ASN A 114 -1.12 9.62 7.61
CA ASN A 114 -1.87 9.07 6.48
C ASN A 114 -3.31 9.59 6.45
N LEU A 115 -3.92 9.71 7.62
CA LEU A 115 -5.28 10.24 7.75
C LEU A 115 -5.34 11.73 7.37
N LEU A 116 -4.40 12.54 7.87
CA LEU A 116 -4.30 13.96 7.52
C LEU A 116 -4.05 14.16 6.02
N SER A 117 -3.14 13.38 5.44
CA SER A 117 -2.84 13.44 4.01
C SER A 117 -4.02 13.03 3.13
N ALA A 118 -4.74 11.96 3.51
CA ALA A 118 -5.89 11.47 2.75
C ALA A 118 -7.10 12.43 2.80
N LEU A 119 -7.27 13.14 3.92
CA LEU A 119 -8.37 14.08 4.14
C LEU A 119 -8.01 15.54 3.81
N GLU A 120 -6.77 15.81 3.42
CA GLU A 120 -6.22 17.17 3.29
C GLU A 120 -6.47 18.01 4.56
N GLY A 121 -6.47 17.32 5.72
CA GLY A 121 -6.84 17.86 7.01
C GLY A 121 -5.66 18.29 7.86
N HIS A 122 -5.95 18.96 8.97
CA HIS A 122 -4.97 19.35 9.99
C HIS A 122 -5.55 19.17 11.39
N ILE A 123 -4.68 18.88 12.37
CA ILE A 123 -5.05 18.79 13.79
C ILE A 123 -5.19 20.20 14.36
N ILE A 124 -6.22 20.41 15.17
CA ILE A 124 -6.54 21.73 15.69
C ILE A 124 -6.40 21.88 17.21
N ASN A 125 -6.46 20.79 17.94
CA ASN A 125 -6.56 20.84 19.39
C ASN A 125 -5.26 20.52 20.14
N ASN A 126 -4.35 19.75 19.54
CA ASN A 126 -3.07 19.38 20.13
C ASN A 126 -1.93 19.63 19.11
N GLU A 127 -0.68 19.49 19.55
CA GLU A 127 0.46 19.45 18.63
C GLU A 127 0.40 18.17 17.77
N GLU A 128 0.86 18.23 16.52
CA GLU A 128 0.77 17.13 15.56
C GLU A 128 1.44 15.84 16.06
N ASP A 129 2.52 15.97 16.83
CA ASP A 129 3.28 14.84 17.38
C ASP A 129 2.61 14.15 18.59
N THR A 130 1.41 14.60 19.00
CA THR A 130 0.71 14.02 20.16
C THR A 130 0.06 12.67 19.86
N PHE A 131 -0.24 12.39 18.58
CA PHE A 131 -0.94 11.19 18.15
C PHE A 131 -0.12 10.45 17.09
N ASP A 132 0.24 9.20 17.37
CA ASP A 132 0.95 8.35 16.39
C ASP A 132 -0.03 7.65 15.46
N THR A 133 -1.04 6.99 16.02
CA THR A 133 -2.04 6.21 15.28
C THR A 133 -3.45 6.48 15.80
N ILE A 134 -4.43 6.23 14.94
CA ILE A 134 -5.86 6.32 15.27
C ILE A 134 -6.52 4.99 15.01
N SER A 135 -7.36 4.56 15.96
CA SER A 135 -8.21 3.37 15.87
C SER A 135 -9.61 3.67 16.36
N GLY A 136 -10.61 3.01 15.79
CA GLY A 136 -11.99 3.10 16.26
C GLY A 136 -13.02 2.80 15.18
N GLU A 137 -14.27 2.60 15.61
CA GLU A 137 -15.42 2.51 14.73
C GLU A 137 -15.75 3.89 14.17
N VAL A 138 -15.96 3.99 12.85
CA VAL A 138 -16.29 5.27 12.21
C VAL A 138 -17.79 5.50 12.25
N VAL A 139 -18.21 6.60 12.85
CA VAL A 139 -19.61 7.02 12.96
C VAL A 139 -19.81 8.39 12.31
N ILE A 140 -20.73 8.47 11.36
CA ILE A 140 -21.12 9.74 10.76
C ILE A 140 -22.25 10.34 11.59
N ALA A 141 -21.99 11.49 12.20
CA ALA A 141 -22.99 12.22 12.96
C ALA A 141 -23.94 12.95 12.01
N LEU A 142 -25.19 12.53 11.99
CA LEU A 142 -26.22 13.17 11.18
C LEU A 142 -26.70 14.49 11.83
N PRO A 143 -27.12 15.50 11.06
CA PRO A 143 -27.55 16.80 11.58
C PRO A 143 -28.94 16.75 12.26
N THR A 144 -29.49 15.56 12.54
CA THR A 144 -30.83 15.38 13.09
C THR A 144 -30.81 15.51 14.61
N PRO A 145 -31.56 16.45 15.21
CA PRO A 145 -31.63 16.61 16.67
C PRO A 145 -32.09 15.30 17.34
N GLY A 146 -31.34 14.84 18.36
CA GLY A 146 -31.63 13.64 19.13
C GLY A 146 -31.03 12.34 18.59
N GLU A 147 -30.62 12.27 17.33
CA GLU A 147 -29.99 11.08 16.75
C GLU A 147 -28.55 11.30 16.28
N CYS A 148 -28.04 12.51 16.43
CA CYS A 148 -26.74 12.92 15.90
C CYS A 148 -25.54 12.08 16.38
N LEU A 149 -25.67 11.40 17.53
CA LEU A 149 -24.63 10.56 18.11
C LEU A 149 -25.07 9.12 18.36
N LYS A 150 -26.10 8.66 17.67
CA LYS A 150 -26.55 7.27 17.77
C LYS A 150 -25.43 6.35 17.24
N GLY A 151 -24.98 5.43 18.09
CA GLY A 151 -23.88 4.52 17.77
C GLY A 151 -22.48 5.04 18.15
N VAL A 152 -22.33 6.28 18.62
CA VAL A 152 -21.05 6.77 19.12
C VAL A 152 -20.77 6.19 20.50
N ASN A 153 -19.61 5.54 20.62
CA ASN A 153 -19.10 4.96 21.86
C ASN A 153 -17.73 5.57 22.19
N SER A 154 -17.26 5.30 23.41
CA SER A 154 -15.87 5.63 23.76
C SER A 154 -14.91 4.95 22.78
N GLY A 155 -13.97 5.72 22.25
CA GLY A 155 -13.02 5.25 21.22
C GLY A 155 -13.52 5.32 19.79
N SER A 156 -14.77 5.76 19.51
CA SER A 156 -15.25 5.97 18.14
C SER A 156 -14.51 7.11 17.42
N ILE A 157 -14.46 7.02 16.10
CA ILE A 157 -14.06 8.11 15.20
C ILE A 157 -15.35 8.77 14.71
N VAL A 158 -15.56 10.03 15.04
CA VAL A 158 -16.80 10.75 14.72
C VAL A 158 -16.56 11.70 13.56
N ILE A 159 -17.29 11.52 12.45
CA ILE A 159 -17.28 12.46 11.33
C ILE A 159 -18.51 13.35 11.44
N CYS A 160 -18.31 14.66 11.48
CA CYS A 160 -19.40 15.63 11.61
C CYS A 160 -19.14 16.90 10.78
N GLY A 161 -20.17 17.69 10.62
CA GLY A 161 -20.07 19.07 10.13
C GLY A 161 -19.70 20.05 11.26
N GLN A 162 -20.03 21.33 11.07
CA GLN A 162 -19.71 22.44 12.01
C GLN A 162 -20.57 22.47 13.29
N GLN A 163 -21.16 21.37 13.71
CA GLN A 163 -22.10 21.32 14.86
C GLN A 163 -21.33 21.25 16.18
N LYS A 164 -21.25 22.35 16.90
CA LYS A 164 -20.56 22.42 18.19
C LYS A 164 -21.07 21.40 19.20
N ASP A 165 -22.38 21.21 19.26
CA ASP A 165 -23.00 20.28 20.21
C ASP A 165 -22.57 18.83 19.97
N VAL A 166 -22.32 18.46 18.71
CA VAL A 166 -21.83 17.13 18.32
C VAL A 166 -20.38 16.97 18.76
N VAL A 167 -19.54 17.95 18.50
CA VAL A 167 -18.14 17.92 18.91
C VAL A 167 -18.01 17.85 20.44
N ASP A 168 -18.71 18.72 21.17
CA ASP A 168 -18.66 18.75 22.63
C ASP A 168 -19.10 17.40 23.23
N LYS A 169 -20.17 16.81 22.73
CA LYS A 169 -20.64 15.50 23.18
C LYS A 169 -19.71 14.35 22.80
N ALA A 170 -19.10 14.38 21.61
CA ALA A 170 -18.12 13.38 21.22
C ALA A 170 -16.88 13.41 22.14
N LEU A 171 -16.46 14.60 22.55
CA LEU A 171 -15.40 14.79 23.54
C LEU A 171 -15.82 14.23 24.92
N GLU A 172 -17.05 14.50 25.36
CA GLU A 172 -17.60 13.99 26.65
C GLU A 172 -17.68 12.45 26.67
N ILE A 173 -18.07 11.82 25.57
CA ILE A 173 -18.15 10.35 25.42
C ILE A 173 -16.75 9.72 25.40
N GLY A 174 -15.71 10.48 25.04
CA GLY A 174 -14.34 10.00 24.91
C GLY A 174 -14.09 9.33 23.54
N ALA A 175 -14.56 9.96 22.47
CA ALA A 175 -14.21 9.56 21.11
C ALA A 175 -12.68 9.57 20.91
N SER A 176 -12.13 8.68 20.09
CA SER A 176 -10.70 8.66 19.77
C SER A 176 -10.32 9.82 18.83
N CYS A 177 -11.21 10.13 17.90
CA CYS A 177 -11.01 11.20 16.93
C CYS A 177 -12.33 11.86 16.55
N VAL A 178 -12.32 13.17 16.28
CA VAL A 178 -13.43 13.91 15.70
C VAL A 178 -12.94 14.58 14.42
N ILE A 179 -13.58 14.28 13.31
CA ILE A 179 -13.28 14.84 11.98
C ILE A 179 -14.37 15.84 11.63
N ILE A 180 -14.02 17.10 11.52
CA ILE A 180 -14.93 18.20 11.20
C ILE A 180 -14.80 18.53 9.72
N CYS A 181 -15.86 18.29 8.94
CA CYS A 181 -15.89 18.55 7.50
C CYS A 181 -16.38 19.95 7.18
N GLN A 182 -15.77 20.59 6.18
CA GLN A 182 -16.15 21.91 5.63
C GLN A 182 -16.23 23.01 6.71
N GLY A 183 -15.32 23.00 7.66
CA GLY A 183 -15.43 23.88 8.83
C GLY A 183 -14.39 24.98 8.91
N SER A 184 -14.85 26.23 9.01
CA SER A 184 -14.10 27.24 9.74
C SER A 184 -14.24 26.97 11.23
N LEU A 185 -13.14 26.64 11.87
CA LEU A 185 -13.09 26.19 13.24
C LEU A 185 -13.51 27.23 14.24
N SER A 186 -14.20 26.75 15.24
CA SER A 186 -14.40 27.52 16.44
C SER A 186 -13.05 27.64 17.16
N GLU A 187 -12.61 28.87 17.41
CA GLU A 187 -11.43 29.20 18.24
C GLU A 187 -11.44 28.47 19.60
N LYS A 188 -12.61 27.99 20.03
CA LYS A 188 -12.83 27.20 21.26
C LYS A 188 -11.98 25.94 21.33
N TYR A 189 -11.71 25.28 20.21
CA TYR A 189 -10.99 24.00 20.19
C TYR A 189 -9.50 24.14 19.90
N LEU A 190 -9.06 25.33 19.50
CA LEU A 190 -7.66 25.61 19.24
C LEU A 190 -6.83 25.48 20.53
N GLY A 191 -5.84 24.59 20.50
CA GLY A 191 -4.94 24.36 21.62
C GLY A 191 -5.59 23.68 22.83
N LEU A 192 -6.79 23.10 22.68
CA LEU A 192 -7.43 22.31 23.72
C LEU A 192 -6.65 21.03 23.94
N SER A 193 -6.01 20.87 25.11
CA SER A 193 -5.38 19.61 25.48
C SER A 193 -6.44 18.53 25.75
N SER A 194 -6.52 17.54 24.87
CA SER A 194 -7.49 16.44 24.94
C SER A 194 -6.85 15.12 24.51
N LYS A 195 -7.39 14.00 25.03
CA LYS A 195 -7.05 12.65 24.54
C LYS A 195 -7.71 12.34 23.19
N THR A 196 -8.72 13.11 22.80
CA THR A 196 -9.41 13.00 21.53
C THR A 196 -8.70 13.89 20.51
N CYS A 197 -8.30 13.33 19.38
CA CYS A 197 -7.76 14.08 18.25
C CYS A 197 -8.90 14.82 17.53
N ILE A 198 -8.76 16.11 17.25
CA ILE A 198 -9.73 16.86 16.46
C ILE A 198 -9.06 17.30 15.16
N ILE A 199 -9.61 16.84 14.05
CA ILE A 199 -9.11 17.12 12.70
C ILE A 199 -10.13 18.01 11.97
N ALA A 200 -9.64 19.06 11.30
CA ALA A 200 -10.44 19.81 10.36
C ALA A 200 -10.06 19.46 8.93
N THR A 201 -11.07 19.39 8.07
CA THR A 201 -10.90 19.16 6.63
C THR A 201 -11.56 20.27 5.84
N PRO A 202 -11.11 20.54 4.60
CA PRO A 202 -11.69 21.53 3.72
C PRO A 202 -13.17 21.31 3.46
#